data_898b88c6cbc02d263d4d115c8c3fe67b
#
_entry.id   898b88c6cbc02d263d4d115c8c3fe67b
#
_cell.length_a   1.000
_cell.length_b   1.000
_cell.length_c   1.000
_cell.angle_alpha   90.00
_cell.angle_beta   90.00
_cell.angle_gamma   90.00
#
_symmetry.space_group_name_H-M   'P 1'
#
loop_
_entity.id
_entity.type
_entity.pdbx_description
1 polymer ?
#
loop_
_entity_poly.entity_id
_entity_poly.type
_entity_poly.pdbx_seq_one_letter_code
_entity_poly.pdbx_strand_id
1 'polypeptide(L)'
;MKKIHRVLAMLMAAIMALSLITTAFAEPIIDPGKKASLSIYKYDITKAGNDGAWDVESYISTGLHDDAVIDKLSKYAIQGVEFTYLRVADVTMNNKVVDGQRQVDVLYGFDSSERSNAVLSAIGLTAADAHKTDNGINYFTSDVLNNKLSTALTANATTVKNALETAVKNGGVAMTETDATGHTSASDMEQGLYLVVETRVPENVTSPCNPFFVSLPMTTIDGTAWSYDVTVYPKNQTGNPTLGKTVREAKNSTGKNTGSLTDITDGYEHTASASIGDTVDYQIVSTLPTITSKASSLSEYTYVDTMSKGIRYNKNDVVIEFFKDAGCTDKITTWAEDSGKFTVAYDDAQNIMTIRMTDTGLSEINEATTVYSDSVKRGYSDCTMRITYAATLTADAKMGDTDNPNEVVLAWRRTNSTYFDTLKDCCHVYTYGIDVLKQFSDNGGNLRNVKFKLHNDTDDVYVVADQKDGVYYAKGIATKKTDATTFVPNAQGHIVIKGLEDDAYSLTEIATDKGYVLLKDAVKIVIKTAENGQCEKCGVKLLTASATVNGKDTNMTDGNAIVPLTVVNNPGFDLPKTGGYGTWMFTIGGVALLGAAAFIVVKSRKHKNEQ
;
A
#
# COMPACT_ATOMS: atom_id res chain seq x y z
N MET A 1 -3.12 -36.83 -5.93
CA MET A 1 -2.18 -36.38 -4.87
C MET A 1 -0.77 -37.01 -4.90
N LYS A 2 -0.52 -38.14 -5.46
CA LYS A 2 0.85 -38.78 -5.47
C LYS A 2 1.79 -38.31 -6.61
N LYS A 3 1.31 -37.59 -7.63
CA LYS A 3 2.13 -37.09 -8.76
C LYS A 3 2.69 -35.69 -8.56
N ILE A 4 2.06 -34.87 -7.71
CA ILE A 4 2.41 -33.44 -7.50
C ILE A 4 3.67 -33.27 -6.64
N HIS A 5 3.94 -34.19 -5.71
CA HIS A 5 5.15 -34.13 -4.87
C HIS A 5 6.45 -34.41 -5.63
N ARG A 6 6.37 -34.94 -6.86
CA ARG A 6 7.55 -35.22 -7.69
C ARG A 6 8.06 -34.02 -8.48
N VAL A 7 7.20 -33.06 -8.80
CA VAL A 7 7.58 -31.86 -9.57
C VAL A 7 8.20 -30.79 -8.66
N LEU A 8 7.74 -30.67 -7.40
CA LEU A 8 8.32 -29.74 -6.43
C LEU A 8 9.77 -30.04 -6.05
N ALA A 9 10.13 -31.31 -6.06
CA ALA A 9 11.52 -31.74 -5.81
C ALA A 9 12.50 -31.31 -6.92
N MET A 10 12.00 -31.02 -8.12
CA MET A 10 12.86 -30.69 -9.27
C MET A 10 13.26 -29.22 -9.38
N LEU A 11 12.52 -28.31 -8.78
CA LEU A 11 12.89 -26.87 -8.78
C LEU A 11 13.93 -26.52 -7.71
N MET A 12 14.10 -27.38 -6.71
CA MET A 12 15.17 -27.28 -5.72
C MET A 12 16.26 -28.33 -5.87
N ALA A 13 16.16 -29.14 -6.89
CA ALA A 13 17.10 -30.22 -7.14
C ALA A 13 18.26 -29.80 -8.04
N ALA A 14 19.03 -28.84 -7.60
CA ALA A 14 20.44 -28.96 -7.93
C ALA A 14 21.07 -29.73 -6.78
N ILE A 15 21.18 -31.03 -6.85
CA ILE A 15 22.01 -31.92 -6.01
C ILE A 15 21.20 -33.00 -5.28
N MET A 16 20.92 -34.10 -5.94
CA MET A 16 20.74 -35.36 -5.26
C MET A 16 21.88 -36.31 -5.64
N ALA A 17 22.69 -36.64 -4.66
CA ALA A 17 23.61 -37.76 -4.77
C ALA A 17 22.80 -39.05 -4.70
N LEU A 18 22.72 -39.80 -5.80
CA LEU A 18 22.23 -41.16 -5.80
C LEU A 18 23.33 -42.09 -5.29
N SER A 19 23.09 -42.77 -4.17
CA SER A 19 23.91 -43.90 -3.72
C SER A 19 23.58 -45.12 -4.56
N LEU A 20 24.48 -45.55 -5.44
CA LEU A 20 24.40 -46.83 -6.16
C LEU A 20 25.50 -47.79 -5.74
N ILE A 21 25.13 -49.03 -5.69
CA ILE A 21 25.89 -50.22 -5.30
C ILE A 21 27.09 -50.41 -6.23
N THR A 22 28.28 -50.54 -5.66
CA THR A 22 29.55 -50.63 -6.36
C THR A 22 29.96 -52.06 -6.71
N THR A 23 30.33 -52.27 -7.93
CA THR A 23 31.36 -53.28 -8.31
C THR A 23 32.73 -52.64 -8.15
N ALA A 24 33.68 -53.35 -7.57
CA ALA A 24 34.99 -52.93 -7.07
C ALA A 24 35.80 -52.02 -8.01
N PHE A 25 35.55 -50.73 -7.95
CA PHE A 25 36.46 -49.70 -8.38
C PHE A 25 36.91 -48.90 -7.14
N ALA A 26 38.13 -48.38 -7.13
CA ALA A 26 38.60 -47.50 -6.07
C ALA A 26 37.63 -46.33 -5.95
N GLU A 27 36.98 -46.16 -4.79
CA GLU A 27 36.01 -45.08 -4.54
C GLU A 27 36.72 -43.74 -4.75
N PRO A 28 36.10 -42.81 -5.46
CA PRO A 28 36.64 -41.48 -5.61
C PRO A 28 36.71 -40.79 -4.23
N ILE A 29 37.92 -40.55 -3.76
CA ILE A 29 38.17 -39.82 -2.50
C ILE A 29 38.22 -38.33 -2.80
N ILE A 30 37.57 -37.51 -1.96
CA ILE A 30 37.72 -36.05 -2.02
C ILE A 30 39.20 -35.72 -1.79
N ASP A 31 39.82 -35.00 -2.76
CA ASP A 31 41.20 -34.53 -2.64
C ASP A 31 41.18 -33.21 -1.83
N PRO A 32 41.65 -33.19 -0.57
CA PRO A 32 41.60 -32.01 0.29
C PRO A 32 42.51 -30.89 -0.16
N GLY A 33 43.46 -31.14 -1.06
CA GLY A 33 44.38 -30.15 -1.59
C GLY A 33 43.82 -29.38 -2.79
N LYS A 34 42.66 -29.79 -3.31
CA LYS A 34 42.09 -29.22 -4.51
C LYS A 34 41.11 -28.09 -4.16
N LYS A 35 41.26 -26.93 -4.78
CA LYS A 35 40.29 -25.86 -4.73
C LYS A 35 39.12 -26.14 -5.66
N ALA A 36 38.01 -25.46 -5.43
CA ALA A 36 36.79 -25.58 -6.22
C ALA A 36 36.38 -24.25 -6.87
N SER A 37 35.47 -24.34 -7.82
CA SER A 37 34.82 -23.18 -8.42
C SER A 37 33.31 -23.34 -8.50
N LEU A 38 32.61 -22.21 -8.50
CA LEU A 38 31.17 -22.12 -8.70
C LEU A 38 30.88 -21.18 -9.87
N SER A 39 30.22 -21.68 -10.90
CA SER A 39 29.70 -20.89 -12.01
C SER A 39 28.17 -20.87 -11.94
N ILE A 40 27.58 -19.69 -12.16
CA ILE A 40 26.14 -19.47 -12.17
C ILE A 40 25.73 -18.86 -13.49
N TYR A 41 24.75 -19.47 -14.16
CA TYR A 41 24.09 -18.94 -15.35
C TYR A 41 22.65 -18.65 -15.05
N LYS A 42 22.24 -17.39 -15.15
CA LYS A 42 20.92 -16.89 -14.77
C LYS A 42 20.01 -16.66 -15.95
N TYR A 43 18.82 -17.28 -15.95
CA TYR A 43 17.89 -17.22 -17.06
C TYR A 43 16.46 -16.86 -16.65
N ASP A 44 15.75 -16.18 -17.57
CA ASP A 44 14.33 -15.86 -17.51
C ASP A 44 13.51 -17.03 -18.06
N ILE A 45 12.97 -17.85 -17.18
CA ILE A 45 12.18 -19.01 -17.60
C ILE A 45 10.75 -18.62 -18.04
N THR A 46 10.24 -17.46 -17.67
CA THR A 46 8.93 -17.00 -18.16
C THR A 46 9.02 -16.72 -19.66
N LYS A 47 10.01 -15.94 -20.06
CA LYS A 47 10.24 -15.62 -21.46
C LYS A 47 10.65 -16.84 -22.28
N ALA A 48 11.53 -17.68 -21.75
CA ALA A 48 11.93 -18.93 -22.38
C ALA A 48 10.75 -19.91 -22.55
N GLY A 49 9.85 -19.97 -21.57
CA GLY A 49 8.64 -20.79 -21.64
C GLY A 49 7.63 -20.25 -22.66
N ASN A 50 7.45 -18.94 -22.74
CA ASN A 50 6.60 -18.28 -23.73
C ASN A 50 7.02 -18.60 -25.18
N ASP A 51 8.33 -18.64 -25.41
CA ASP A 51 8.91 -18.94 -26.70
C ASP A 51 9.01 -20.45 -27.00
N GLY A 52 8.54 -21.32 -26.09
CA GLY A 52 8.66 -22.76 -26.18
C GLY A 52 10.11 -23.29 -26.10
N ALA A 53 11.03 -22.45 -25.67
CA ALA A 53 12.46 -22.80 -25.52
C ALA A 53 12.76 -23.55 -24.23
N TRP A 54 11.88 -23.51 -23.24
CA TRP A 54 12.06 -24.15 -21.95
C TRP A 54 10.89 -25.07 -21.60
N ASP A 55 11.20 -26.30 -21.20
CA ASP A 55 10.28 -27.25 -20.60
C ASP A 55 10.86 -27.73 -19.27
N VAL A 56 10.16 -27.41 -18.18
CA VAL A 56 10.58 -27.74 -16.80
C VAL A 56 10.73 -29.24 -16.56
N GLU A 57 9.96 -30.07 -17.28
CA GLU A 57 9.94 -31.52 -17.05
C GLU A 57 11.12 -32.24 -17.71
N SER A 58 11.82 -31.62 -18.66
CA SER A 58 12.86 -32.26 -19.47
C SER A 58 14.29 -31.98 -19.02
N TYR A 59 14.53 -31.09 -18.03
CA TYR A 59 15.87 -30.69 -17.63
C TYR A 59 16.21 -31.12 -16.20
N ILE A 60 17.26 -31.93 -16.05
CA ILE A 60 17.87 -32.29 -14.77
C ILE A 60 19.20 -31.56 -14.65
N SER A 61 19.36 -30.71 -13.63
CA SER A 61 20.66 -30.07 -13.34
C SER A 61 21.65 -31.13 -12.85
N THR A 62 22.77 -31.24 -13.55
CA THR A 62 23.84 -32.22 -13.23
C THR A 62 24.94 -31.61 -12.37
N GLY A 63 24.94 -30.30 -12.16
CA GLY A 63 26.05 -29.56 -11.55
C GLY A 63 27.26 -29.40 -12.48
N LEU A 64 27.15 -29.83 -13.73
CA LEU A 64 28.19 -29.71 -14.74
C LEU A 64 27.88 -28.56 -15.72
N HIS A 65 28.92 -28.06 -16.35
CA HIS A 65 28.77 -27.13 -17.45
C HIS A 65 28.09 -27.82 -18.64
N ASP A 66 27.06 -27.18 -19.20
CA ASP A 66 26.24 -27.74 -20.27
C ASP A 66 26.04 -26.68 -21.38
N ASP A 67 26.86 -26.79 -22.42
CA ASP A 67 26.82 -25.87 -23.58
C ASP A 67 25.47 -25.90 -24.28
N ALA A 68 24.79 -27.05 -24.34
CA ALA A 68 23.49 -27.15 -25.00
C ALA A 68 22.40 -26.34 -24.27
N VAL A 69 22.43 -26.32 -22.93
CA VAL A 69 21.54 -25.50 -22.11
C VAL A 69 21.87 -24.02 -22.27
N ILE A 70 23.15 -23.67 -22.23
CA ILE A 70 23.63 -22.30 -22.37
C ILE A 70 23.24 -21.74 -23.74
N ASP A 71 23.51 -22.44 -24.81
CA ASP A 71 23.17 -22.01 -26.17
C ASP A 71 21.66 -21.83 -26.34
N LYS A 72 20.86 -22.80 -25.86
CA LYS A 72 19.41 -22.78 -25.94
C LYS A 72 18.79 -21.61 -25.17
N LEU A 73 19.36 -21.26 -24.01
CA LEU A 73 18.81 -20.22 -23.11
C LEU A 73 19.53 -18.86 -23.23
N SER A 74 20.54 -18.73 -24.08
CA SER A 74 21.37 -17.52 -24.19
C SER A 74 20.59 -16.22 -24.37
N LYS A 75 19.51 -16.21 -25.19
CA LYS A 75 18.65 -15.03 -25.39
C LYS A 75 17.72 -14.71 -24.20
N TYR A 76 17.69 -15.55 -23.21
CA TYR A 76 16.91 -15.39 -21.99
C TYR A 76 17.78 -15.11 -20.77
N ALA A 77 19.04 -14.77 -21.02
CA ALA A 77 19.98 -14.39 -19.97
C ALA A 77 19.51 -13.16 -19.20
N ILE A 78 19.69 -13.17 -17.87
CA ILE A 78 19.39 -12.03 -17.02
C ILE A 78 20.71 -11.43 -16.53
N GLN A 79 21.01 -10.22 -16.98
CA GLN A 79 22.14 -9.43 -16.54
C GLN A 79 21.83 -8.64 -15.27
N GLY A 80 22.86 -8.37 -14.43
CA GLY A 80 22.77 -7.48 -13.28
C GLY A 80 22.23 -8.16 -12.00
N VAL A 81 22.21 -9.49 -11.95
CA VAL A 81 21.86 -10.25 -10.75
C VAL A 81 23.10 -10.48 -9.90
N GLU A 82 23.03 -10.16 -8.61
CA GLU A 82 24.08 -10.44 -7.63
C GLU A 82 23.72 -11.66 -6.79
N PHE A 83 24.66 -12.60 -6.68
CA PHE A 83 24.59 -13.71 -5.74
C PHE A 83 25.61 -13.50 -4.62
N THR A 84 25.22 -13.86 -3.39
CA THR A 84 26.12 -13.94 -2.26
C THR A 84 26.17 -15.37 -1.75
N TYR A 85 27.39 -15.90 -1.57
CA TYR A 85 27.58 -17.24 -1.02
C TYR A 85 28.21 -17.19 0.36
N LEU A 86 27.82 -18.14 1.21
CA LEU A 86 28.34 -18.34 2.56
C LEU A 86 28.72 -19.80 2.76
N ARG A 87 29.99 -20.08 3.10
CA ARG A 87 30.40 -21.41 3.50
C ARG A 87 29.86 -21.73 4.90
N VAL A 88 28.97 -22.74 4.98
CA VAL A 88 28.19 -23.04 6.19
C VAL A 88 28.60 -24.35 6.89
N ALA A 89 29.26 -25.26 6.16
CA ALA A 89 29.68 -26.52 6.73
C ALA A 89 30.91 -27.12 6.01
N ASP A 90 31.64 -27.95 6.70
CA ASP A 90 32.68 -28.80 6.11
C ASP A 90 32.05 -30.00 5.42
N VAL A 91 32.61 -30.44 4.29
CA VAL A 91 32.23 -31.69 3.61
C VAL A 91 33.13 -32.83 4.07
N THR A 92 32.55 -33.97 4.43
CA THR A 92 33.30 -35.15 4.83
C THR A 92 32.65 -36.43 4.31
N MET A 93 33.45 -37.49 4.19
CA MET A 93 32.98 -38.80 3.78
C MET A 93 32.92 -39.71 5.01
N ASN A 94 31.80 -40.39 5.19
CA ASN A 94 31.62 -41.38 6.23
C ASN A 94 31.53 -42.78 5.58
N ASN A 95 32.59 -43.55 5.72
CA ASN A 95 32.65 -44.93 5.21
C ASN A 95 32.03 -45.88 6.21
N LYS A 96 31.04 -46.66 5.81
CA LYS A 96 30.43 -47.71 6.61
C LYS A 96 30.36 -49.02 5.80
N VAL A 97 30.33 -50.16 6.48
CA VAL A 97 30.08 -51.46 5.86
C VAL A 97 28.69 -51.91 6.27
N VAL A 98 27.80 -52.12 5.27
CA VAL A 98 26.43 -52.61 5.47
C VAL A 98 26.29 -53.87 4.63
N ASP A 99 25.91 -54.97 5.25
CA ASP A 99 25.76 -56.29 4.62
C ASP A 99 26.99 -56.75 3.83
N GLY A 100 28.21 -56.45 4.36
CA GLY A 100 29.47 -56.80 3.72
C GLY A 100 29.87 -55.89 2.54
N GLN A 101 29.07 -54.94 2.19
CA GLN A 101 29.36 -53.92 1.15
C GLN A 101 29.73 -52.57 1.77
N ARG A 102 30.74 -51.95 1.18
CA ARG A 102 31.16 -50.61 1.60
C ARG A 102 30.18 -49.58 1.07
N GLN A 103 29.66 -48.72 1.94
CA GLN A 103 28.83 -47.57 1.61
C GLN A 103 29.53 -46.31 2.06
N VAL A 104 29.39 -45.23 1.27
CA VAL A 104 29.93 -43.90 1.57
C VAL A 104 28.80 -42.93 1.69
N ASP A 105 28.64 -42.35 2.87
CA ASP A 105 27.72 -41.22 3.06
C ASP A 105 28.54 -39.91 2.96
N VAL A 106 28.05 -38.95 2.20
CA VAL A 106 28.58 -37.57 2.21
C VAL A 106 27.87 -36.82 3.31
N LEU A 107 28.62 -36.29 4.24
CA LEU A 107 28.11 -35.58 5.40
C LEU A 107 28.63 -34.13 5.45
N TYR A 108 27.79 -33.23 5.93
CA TYR A 108 28.10 -31.84 6.09
C TYR A 108 28.13 -31.47 7.58
N GLY A 109 29.31 -31.09 8.07
CA GLY A 109 29.56 -30.79 9.47
C GLY A 109 29.37 -29.33 9.79
N PHE A 110 28.33 -29.01 10.53
CA PHE A 110 28.04 -27.66 11.03
C PHE A 110 28.65 -27.50 12.43
N ASP A 111 29.53 -26.55 12.56
CA ASP A 111 30.11 -26.17 13.84
C ASP A 111 29.16 -25.28 14.66
N SER A 112 29.59 -24.85 15.84
CA SER A 112 28.83 -23.94 16.72
C SER A 112 29.05 -22.46 16.40
N SER A 113 29.58 -22.12 15.23
CA SER A 113 29.78 -20.72 14.82
C SER A 113 28.45 -19.99 14.65
N GLU A 114 28.48 -18.67 14.79
CA GLU A 114 27.31 -17.81 14.62
C GLU A 114 26.68 -17.99 13.23
N ARG A 115 27.50 -18.08 12.17
CA ARG A 115 27.05 -18.29 10.79
C ARG A 115 26.32 -19.65 10.61
N SER A 116 26.89 -20.73 11.16
CA SER A 116 26.27 -22.07 11.11
C SER A 116 24.93 -22.06 11.86
N ASN A 117 24.90 -21.50 13.05
CA ASN A 117 23.70 -21.42 13.88
C ASN A 117 22.61 -20.54 13.25
N ALA A 118 22.97 -19.45 12.59
CA ALA A 118 22.00 -18.59 11.89
C ALA A 118 21.27 -19.37 10.78
N VAL A 119 22.00 -20.14 9.99
CA VAL A 119 21.41 -20.94 8.91
C VAL A 119 20.58 -22.10 9.45
N LEU A 120 21.11 -22.85 10.43
CA LEU A 120 20.37 -23.98 11.06
C LEU A 120 19.05 -23.47 11.68
N SER A 121 19.09 -22.37 12.40
CA SER A 121 17.90 -21.76 13.01
C SER A 121 16.88 -21.30 11.95
N ALA A 122 17.33 -20.67 10.87
CA ALA A 122 16.44 -20.17 9.81
C ALA A 122 15.64 -21.30 9.13
N ILE A 123 16.22 -22.50 8.99
CA ILE A 123 15.57 -23.64 8.36
C ILE A 123 15.00 -24.67 9.37
N GLY A 124 15.05 -24.36 10.67
CA GLY A 124 14.52 -25.21 11.73
C GLY A 124 15.27 -26.53 11.91
N LEU A 125 16.57 -26.56 11.63
CA LEU A 125 17.44 -27.72 11.88
C LEU A 125 17.97 -27.71 13.31
N THR A 126 17.96 -28.89 13.94
CA THR A 126 18.42 -29.09 15.32
C THR A 126 19.39 -30.28 15.40
N ALA A 127 20.07 -30.41 16.52
CA ALA A 127 20.93 -31.59 16.76
C ALA A 127 20.16 -32.93 16.69
N ALA A 128 18.84 -32.93 16.91
CA ALA A 128 18.02 -34.13 16.81
C ALA A 128 17.84 -34.60 15.35
N ASP A 129 18.02 -33.74 14.38
CA ASP A 129 17.95 -34.04 12.94
C ASP A 129 19.31 -34.53 12.39
N ALA A 130 20.38 -34.43 13.19
CA ALA A 130 21.73 -34.81 12.75
C ALA A 130 21.86 -36.32 12.52
N HIS A 131 22.56 -36.69 11.45
CA HIS A 131 22.98 -38.08 11.22
C HIS A 131 23.92 -38.57 12.32
N LYS A 132 24.84 -37.70 12.77
CA LYS A 132 25.69 -37.92 13.95
C LYS A 132 26.11 -36.56 14.54
N THR A 133 26.50 -36.60 15.82
CA THR A 133 27.17 -35.46 16.47
C THR A 133 28.53 -35.97 16.98
N ASP A 134 29.60 -35.27 16.68
CA ASP A 134 30.95 -35.59 17.12
C ASP A 134 31.71 -34.29 17.44
N ASN A 135 32.33 -34.24 18.64
CA ASN A 135 33.10 -33.06 19.10
C ASN A 135 32.36 -31.71 19.00
N GLY A 136 31.04 -31.70 19.20
CA GLY A 136 30.20 -30.50 19.12
C GLY A 136 29.83 -30.08 17.69
N ILE A 137 30.20 -30.89 16.68
CA ILE A 137 29.83 -30.69 15.29
C ILE A 137 28.65 -31.59 14.97
N ASN A 138 27.58 -31.01 14.41
CA ASN A 138 26.41 -31.75 13.92
C ASN A 138 26.55 -32.04 12.44
N TYR A 139 26.49 -33.30 12.07
CA TYR A 139 26.64 -33.78 10.70
C TYR A 139 25.30 -34.15 10.09
N PHE A 140 24.97 -33.54 8.96
CA PHE A 140 23.73 -33.76 8.23
C PHE A 140 24.00 -34.33 6.84
N THR A 141 23.04 -35.08 6.31
CA THR A 141 23.03 -35.50 4.90
C THR A 141 22.41 -34.39 4.03
N SER A 142 22.70 -34.43 2.72
CA SER A 142 22.09 -33.50 1.74
C SER A 142 20.56 -33.55 1.75
N ASP A 143 19.96 -34.71 1.91
CA ASP A 143 18.51 -34.92 1.93
C ASP A 143 17.86 -34.20 3.12
N VAL A 144 18.45 -34.32 4.31
CA VAL A 144 17.95 -33.63 5.51
C VAL A 144 18.02 -32.13 5.33
N LEU A 145 19.13 -31.60 4.83
CA LEU A 145 19.33 -30.17 4.58
C LEU A 145 18.33 -29.62 3.58
N ASN A 146 18.18 -30.26 2.43
CA ASN A 146 17.28 -29.83 1.37
C ASN A 146 15.81 -29.95 1.78
N ASN A 147 15.41 -31.01 2.45
CA ASN A 147 14.04 -31.20 2.94
C ASN A 147 13.67 -30.16 4.00
N LYS A 148 14.57 -29.83 4.92
CA LYS A 148 14.33 -28.79 5.94
C LYS A 148 14.24 -27.39 5.32
N LEU A 149 15.15 -27.05 4.41
CA LEU A 149 15.07 -25.79 3.66
C LEU A 149 13.74 -25.68 2.89
N SER A 150 13.36 -26.74 2.17
CA SER A 150 12.09 -26.81 1.46
C SER A 150 10.88 -26.64 2.37
N THR A 151 10.86 -27.36 3.49
CA THR A 151 9.76 -27.31 4.47
C THR A 151 9.66 -25.91 5.10
N ALA A 152 10.78 -25.32 5.48
CA ALA A 152 10.83 -23.99 6.06
C ALA A 152 10.33 -22.92 5.08
N LEU A 153 10.78 -22.97 3.82
CA LEU A 153 10.31 -22.08 2.76
C LEU A 153 8.81 -22.27 2.47
N THR A 154 8.30 -23.50 2.54
CA THR A 154 6.87 -23.79 2.37
C THR A 154 6.04 -23.19 3.52
N ALA A 155 6.54 -23.26 4.75
CA ALA A 155 5.83 -22.78 5.92
C ALA A 155 5.81 -21.24 6.02
N ASN A 156 6.96 -20.59 5.75
CA ASN A 156 7.08 -19.12 5.83
C ASN A 156 8.26 -18.62 4.99
N ALA A 157 8.06 -18.53 3.68
CA ALA A 157 9.10 -18.13 2.73
C ALA A 157 9.75 -16.78 3.07
N THR A 158 8.95 -15.76 3.37
CA THR A 158 9.45 -14.39 3.62
C THR A 158 10.40 -14.36 4.82
N THR A 159 10.01 -14.94 5.95
CA THR A 159 10.85 -14.99 7.15
C THR A 159 12.14 -15.76 6.89
N VAL A 160 12.05 -16.93 6.24
CA VAL A 160 13.21 -17.79 5.95
C VAL A 160 14.16 -17.10 4.97
N LYS A 161 13.66 -16.56 3.86
CA LYS A 161 14.48 -15.83 2.89
C LYS A 161 15.20 -14.64 3.53
N ASN A 162 14.52 -13.82 4.31
CA ASN A 162 15.10 -12.67 5.01
C ASN A 162 16.19 -13.10 6.01
N ALA A 163 15.96 -14.18 6.75
CA ALA A 163 16.95 -14.69 7.70
C ALA A 163 18.21 -15.23 6.99
N LEU A 164 18.04 -15.99 5.90
CA LEU A 164 19.15 -16.52 5.12
C LEU A 164 19.89 -15.42 4.36
N GLU A 165 19.19 -14.43 3.81
CA GLU A 165 19.80 -13.26 3.19
C GLU A 165 20.62 -12.45 4.20
N THR A 166 20.09 -12.25 5.41
CA THR A 166 20.82 -11.61 6.51
C THR A 166 22.09 -12.39 6.86
N ALA A 167 22.00 -13.72 6.95
CA ALA A 167 23.16 -14.56 7.25
C ALA A 167 24.25 -14.42 6.17
N VAL A 168 23.89 -14.46 4.89
CA VAL A 168 24.89 -14.31 3.82
C VAL A 168 25.45 -12.90 3.72
N LYS A 169 24.68 -11.86 3.97
CA LYS A 169 25.17 -10.47 4.00
C LYS A 169 26.13 -10.20 5.15
N ASN A 170 25.96 -10.87 6.29
CA ASN A 170 26.82 -10.67 7.47
C ASN A 170 28.14 -11.47 7.43
N GLY A 171 28.25 -12.53 6.66
CA GLY A 171 29.43 -13.39 6.68
C GLY A 171 29.84 -14.02 5.35
N GLY A 172 29.09 -13.75 4.29
CA GLY A 172 29.31 -14.30 2.96
C GLY A 172 30.17 -13.40 2.08
N VAL A 173 30.36 -13.86 0.84
CA VAL A 173 31.10 -13.16 -0.22
C VAL A 173 30.15 -12.90 -1.37
N ALA A 174 29.99 -11.62 -1.74
CA ALA A 174 29.23 -11.24 -2.92
C ALA A 174 30.01 -11.58 -4.19
N MET A 175 29.34 -12.20 -5.16
CA MET A 175 29.88 -12.42 -6.50
C MET A 175 29.72 -11.14 -7.32
N THR A 176 30.45 -11.04 -8.43
CA THR A 176 30.18 -10.02 -9.44
C THR A 176 28.77 -10.21 -9.99
N GLU A 177 28.14 -9.11 -10.40
CA GLU A 177 26.83 -9.21 -11.08
C GLU A 177 26.94 -10.07 -12.34
N THR A 178 25.85 -10.77 -12.67
CA THR A 178 25.76 -11.52 -13.91
C THR A 178 25.95 -10.59 -15.11
N ASP A 179 26.75 -11.04 -16.06
CA ASP A 179 27.03 -10.33 -17.32
C ASP A 179 25.87 -10.45 -18.34
N ALA A 180 26.08 -9.97 -19.56
CA ALA A 180 25.09 -10.02 -20.64
C ALA A 180 24.71 -11.45 -21.06
N THR A 181 25.52 -12.47 -20.71
CA THR A 181 25.25 -13.88 -20.94
C THR A 181 24.55 -14.55 -19.73
N GLY A 182 24.26 -13.75 -18.70
CA GLY A 182 23.69 -14.22 -17.43
C GLY A 182 24.71 -14.92 -16.54
N HIS A 183 26.00 -14.86 -16.85
CA HIS A 183 27.05 -15.59 -16.16
C HIS A 183 27.72 -14.79 -15.05
N THR A 184 28.02 -15.44 -13.95
CA THR A 184 28.95 -15.03 -12.89
C THR A 184 29.66 -16.24 -12.32
N SER A 185 30.85 -16.05 -11.73
CA SER A 185 31.64 -17.15 -11.16
C SER A 185 32.47 -16.73 -9.97
N ALA A 186 32.80 -17.70 -9.13
CA ALA A 186 33.78 -17.61 -8.06
C ALA A 186 34.77 -18.76 -8.20
N SER A 187 36.07 -18.49 -8.07
CA SER A 187 37.19 -19.46 -8.16
C SER A 187 37.94 -19.54 -6.83
N ASP A 188 38.86 -20.49 -6.75
CA ASP A 188 39.73 -20.73 -5.57
C ASP A 188 38.98 -20.94 -4.26
N MET A 189 37.78 -21.50 -4.35
CA MET A 189 36.90 -21.75 -3.20
C MET A 189 37.40 -22.94 -2.38
N GLU A 190 37.27 -22.80 -1.04
CA GLU A 190 37.51 -23.90 -0.13
C GLU A 190 36.41 -24.96 -0.32
N GLN A 191 36.76 -26.25 -0.03
CA GLN A 191 35.77 -27.30 -0.04
C GLN A 191 34.79 -27.16 1.11
N GLY A 192 33.53 -27.52 0.88
CA GLY A 192 32.48 -27.41 1.90
C GLY A 192 31.07 -27.28 1.31
N LEU A 193 30.12 -27.10 2.19
CA LEU A 193 28.75 -26.75 1.80
C LEU A 193 28.60 -25.23 1.81
N TYR A 194 28.01 -24.71 0.77
CA TYR A 194 27.73 -23.30 0.59
C TYR A 194 26.23 -23.02 0.52
N LEU A 195 25.75 -22.03 1.27
CA LEU A 195 24.47 -21.41 1.04
C LEU A 195 24.65 -20.31 0.02
N VAL A 196 23.84 -20.32 -1.04
CA VAL A 196 23.83 -19.30 -2.10
C VAL A 196 22.48 -18.60 -2.10
N VAL A 197 22.51 -17.28 -2.06
CA VAL A 197 21.33 -16.42 -2.04
C VAL A 197 21.47 -15.36 -3.12
N GLU A 198 20.38 -15.10 -3.82
CA GLU A 198 20.25 -13.98 -4.76
C GLU A 198 19.98 -12.72 -3.95
N THR A 199 20.99 -11.84 -3.80
CA THR A 199 20.97 -10.68 -2.89
C THR A 199 20.58 -9.38 -3.54
N ARG A 200 20.66 -9.30 -4.88
CA ARG A 200 20.17 -8.18 -5.67
C ARG A 200 19.72 -8.65 -7.04
N VAL A 201 18.60 -8.10 -7.49
CA VAL A 201 18.01 -8.39 -8.80
C VAL A 201 17.70 -7.08 -9.55
N PRO A 202 17.75 -7.07 -10.89
CA PRO A 202 17.21 -5.97 -11.69
C PRO A 202 15.70 -5.80 -11.47
N GLU A 203 15.18 -4.58 -11.72
CA GLU A 203 13.76 -4.24 -11.51
C GLU A 203 12.78 -5.12 -12.31
N ASN A 204 13.20 -5.67 -13.44
CA ASN A 204 12.38 -6.57 -14.24
C ASN A 204 12.32 -8.01 -13.71
N VAL A 205 13.12 -8.34 -12.70
CA VAL A 205 13.07 -9.63 -12.00
C VAL A 205 12.16 -9.50 -10.80
N THR A 206 11.11 -10.21 -10.82
CA THR A 206 9.99 -10.05 -9.89
C THR A 206 9.81 -11.26 -8.99
N SER A 207 10.44 -12.41 -9.32
CA SER A 207 10.55 -13.57 -8.45
C SER A 207 11.98 -14.08 -8.44
N PRO A 208 12.81 -13.65 -7.47
CA PRO A 208 14.15 -14.17 -7.25
C PRO A 208 14.12 -15.66 -6.99
N CYS A 209 15.17 -16.40 -7.36
CA CYS A 209 15.25 -17.81 -7.04
C CYS A 209 15.32 -18.02 -5.51
N ASN A 210 14.86 -19.18 -5.06
CA ASN A 210 14.99 -19.54 -3.65
C ASN A 210 16.47 -19.70 -3.26
N PRO A 211 16.84 -19.40 -2.01
CA PRO A 211 18.12 -19.81 -1.46
C PRO A 211 18.35 -21.33 -1.67
N PHE A 212 19.56 -21.71 -1.98
CA PHE A 212 19.90 -23.11 -2.23
C PHE A 212 21.29 -23.46 -1.70
N PHE A 213 21.51 -24.75 -1.46
CA PHE A 213 22.81 -25.26 -1.06
C PHE A 213 23.59 -25.79 -2.27
N VAL A 214 24.90 -25.58 -2.26
CA VAL A 214 25.86 -26.13 -3.22
C VAL A 214 26.99 -26.81 -2.46
N SER A 215 27.25 -28.07 -2.78
CA SER A 215 28.43 -28.79 -2.26
C SER A 215 29.63 -28.60 -3.20
N LEU A 216 30.74 -28.22 -2.65
CA LEU A 216 32.02 -28.14 -3.36
C LEU A 216 33.05 -29.05 -2.65
N PRO A 217 33.51 -30.17 -3.25
CA PRO A 217 33.09 -30.69 -4.53
C PRO A 217 31.70 -31.36 -4.48
N MET A 218 31.18 -31.67 -5.67
CA MET A 218 29.94 -32.38 -5.88
C MET A 218 30.22 -33.74 -6.55
N THR A 219 29.45 -34.77 -6.23
CA THR A 219 29.54 -36.03 -6.97
C THR A 219 28.98 -35.92 -8.36
N THR A 220 29.64 -36.52 -9.35
CA THR A 220 29.08 -36.66 -10.70
C THR A 220 27.80 -37.53 -10.66
N ILE A 221 26.93 -37.38 -11.67
CA ILE A 221 25.62 -38.10 -11.74
C ILE A 221 25.78 -39.61 -11.67
N ASP A 222 26.83 -40.14 -12.29
CA ASP A 222 27.15 -41.58 -12.29
C ASP A 222 27.81 -42.06 -10.99
N GLY A 223 28.07 -41.11 -10.06
CA GLY A 223 28.70 -41.41 -8.78
C GLY A 223 30.18 -41.86 -8.87
N THR A 224 30.80 -41.71 -10.04
CA THR A 224 32.15 -42.26 -10.29
C THR A 224 33.26 -41.25 -10.01
N ALA A 225 32.97 -39.96 -9.85
CA ALA A 225 33.97 -38.93 -9.67
C ALA A 225 33.46 -37.75 -8.83
N TRP A 226 34.39 -36.86 -8.44
CA TRP A 226 34.10 -35.56 -7.82
C TRP A 226 34.34 -34.44 -8.82
N SER A 227 33.31 -33.59 -9.00
CA SER A 227 33.44 -32.33 -9.72
C SER A 227 33.78 -31.20 -8.75
N TYR A 228 34.92 -30.55 -9.00
CA TYR A 228 35.35 -29.38 -8.25
C TYR A 228 34.91 -28.09 -8.95
N ASP A 229 34.55 -28.16 -10.21
CA ASP A 229 34.00 -27.07 -11.00
C ASP A 229 32.50 -27.26 -11.16
N VAL A 230 31.72 -26.64 -10.29
CA VAL A 230 30.27 -26.81 -10.23
C VAL A 230 29.58 -25.67 -10.97
N THR A 231 28.67 -26.03 -11.87
CA THR A 231 27.86 -25.07 -12.62
C THR A 231 26.38 -25.25 -12.24
N VAL A 232 25.72 -24.16 -11.90
CA VAL A 232 24.29 -24.14 -11.58
C VAL A 232 23.54 -23.15 -12.48
N TYR A 233 22.27 -23.47 -12.75
CA TYR A 233 21.42 -22.72 -13.66
C TYR A 233 20.14 -22.24 -12.93
N PRO A 234 20.25 -21.35 -11.92
CA PRO A 234 19.08 -20.81 -11.25
C PRO A 234 18.26 -19.97 -12.20
N LYS A 235 16.94 -20.01 -12.02
CA LYS A 235 15.99 -19.41 -12.94
C LYS A 235 15.10 -18.45 -12.19
N ASN A 236 14.87 -17.27 -12.78
CA ASN A 236 13.89 -16.32 -12.30
C ASN A 236 12.65 -16.34 -13.18
N GLN A 237 11.55 -15.94 -12.60
CA GLN A 237 10.35 -15.65 -13.35
C GLN A 237 10.28 -14.14 -13.57
N THR A 238 9.97 -13.74 -14.78
CA THR A 238 9.55 -12.39 -15.16
C THR A 238 8.10 -12.46 -15.60
N GLY A 239 7.41 -11.33 -15.78
CA GLY A 239 5.98 -11.33 -16.11
C GLY A 239 5.10 -11.63 -14.89
N ASN A 240 5.48 -11.12 -13.74
CA ASN A 240 4.65 -11.09 -12.53
C ASN A 240 3.56 -10.03 -12.65
N PRO A 241 2.54 -10.09 -11.77
CA PRO A 241 1.56 -9.03 -11.67
C PRO A 241 2.23 -7.68 -11.46
N THR A 242 1.64 -6.64 -11.99
CA THR A 242 1.84 -5.28 -11.49
C THR A 242 0.74 -4.97 -10.49
N LEU A 243 0.92 -3.96 -9.69
CA LEU A 243 -0.09 -3.49 -8.75
C LEU A 243 -0.02 -1.97 -8.68
N GLY A 244 -1.15 -1.31 -8.92
CA GLY A 244 -1.33 0.11 -8.73
C GLY A 244 -2.63 0.36 -7.98
N LYS A 245 -2.62 1.32 -7.05
CA LYS A 245 -3.79 1.73 -6.29
C LYS A 245 -3.98 3.22 -6.40
N THR A 246 -5.19 3.63 -6.73
CA THR A 246 -5.56 5.04 -6.88
C THR A 246 -6.89 5.33 -6.22
N VAL A 247 -7.14 6.62 -5.98
CA VAL A 247 -8.33 7.15 -5.34
C VAL A 247 -8.78 8.41 -6.06
N ARG A 248 -10.07 8.67 -6.02
CA ARG A 248 -10.65 9.95 -6.42
C ARG A 248 -11.85 10.29 -5.55
N GLU A 249 -12.25 11.53 -5.52
CA GLU A 249 -13.54 11.92 -5.02
C GLU A 249 -14.66 11.40 -5.93
N ALA A 250 -15.72 10.84 -5.34
CA ALA A 250 -16.80 10.23 -6.12
C ALA A 250 -17.69 11.29 -6.79
N LYS A 251 -18.33 10.91 -7.90
CA LYS A 251 -19.19 11.80 -8.71
C LYS A 251 -20.33 12.29 -7.86
N ASN A 252 -20.92 12.22 -7.04
CA ASN A 252 -22.10 12.81 -6.37
C ASN A 252 -21.77 13.42 -4.99
N SER A 253 -20.51 13.49 -4.64
CA SER A 253 -20.06 14.33 -3.55
C SER A 253 -19.94 15.78 -4.04
N THR A 254 -19.28 16.62 -3.28
CA THR A 254 -18.92 17.98 -3.73
C THR A 254 -17.92 17.96 -4.89
N GLY A 255 -17.75 16.85 -5.53
CA GLY A 255 -16.65 16.40 -6.31
C GLY A 255 -16.37 17.03 -7.63
N LYS A 256 -15.10 17.13 -7.88
CA LYS A 256 -14.50 17.55 -9.15
C LYS A 256 -14.67 16.49 -10.25
N ASN A 257 -15.06 15.28 -9.89
CA ASN A 257 -15.14 14.14 -10.80
C ASN A 257 -16.55 13.91 -11.31
N THR A 258 -16.65 13.69 -12.61
CA THR A 258 -17.93 13.44 -13.31
C THR A 258 -18.11 12.00 -13.74
N GLY A 259 -17.04 11.18 -13.64
CA GLY A 259 -17.03 9.78 -14.05
C GLY A 259 -17.83 8.84 -13.16
N SER A 260 -18.13 7.66 -13.67
CA SER A 260 -18.68 6.55 -12.87
C SER A 260 -17.57 5.84 -12.11
N LEU A 261 -17.91 5.03 -11.11
CA LEU A 261 -16.93 4.24 -10.34
C LEU A 261 -15.97 3.43 -11.24
N THR A 262 -16.46 2.95 -12.36
CA THR A 262 -15.69 2.16 -13.33
C THR A 262 -15.03 2.99 -14.44
N ASP A 263 -15.15 4.31 -14.43
CA ASP A 263 -14.50 5.17 -15.41
C ASP A 263 -13.05 5.45 -15.00
N ILE A 264 -12.10 4.85 -15.71
CA ILE A 264 -10.65 4.97 -15.44
C ILE A 264 -10.08 6.32 -15.87
N THR A 265 -10.75 7.04 -16.77
CA THR A 265 -10.16 8.22 -17.40
C THR A 265 -10.35 9.49 -16.61
N ASP A 266 -11.10 9.45 -15.51
CA ASP A 266 -11.54 10.63 -14.80
C ASP A 266 -11.01 10.67 -13.35
N GLY A 267 -9.92 11.39 -13.14
CA GLY A 267 -9.45 11.89 -11.84
C GLY A 267 -8.88 10.88 -10.84
N TYR A 268 -8.58 9.66 -11.23
CA TYR A 268 -7.92 8.70 -10.33
C TYR A 268 -6.43 9.01 -10.18
N GLU A 269 -6.01 9.32 -8.95
CA GLU A 269 -4.63 9.62 -8.59
C GLU A 269 -4.22 8.88 -7.31
N HIS A 270 -2.95 8.96 -6.91
CA HIS A 270 -2.50 8.40 -5.62
C HIS A 270 -2.97 9.22 -4.40
N THR A 271 -3.46 10.42 -4.63
CA THR A 271 -3.95 11.32 -3.59
C THR A 271 -5.28 11.94 -3.99
N ALA A 272 -6.17 12.13 -3.03
CA ALA A 272 -7.41 12.89 -3.20
C ALA A 272 -7.66 13.75 -1.97
N SER A 273 -8.46 14.81 -2.15
CA SER A 273 -9.05 15.58 -1.06
C SER A 273 -10.54 15.32 -1.03
N ALA A 274 -11.14 15.27 0.16
CA ALA A 274 -12.58 15.07 0.32
C ALA A 274 -13.09 15.65 1.63
N SER A 275 -14.36 16.05 1.64
CA SER A 275 -15.04 16.46 2.85
C SER A 275 -15.52 15.26 3.68
N ILE A 276 -15.64 15.41 5.01
CA ILE A 276 -16.26 14.38 5.85
C ILE A 276 -17.70 14.15 5.40
N GLY A 277 -18.07 12.89 5.23
CA GLY A 277 -19.36 12.45 4.71
C GLY A 277 -19.36 12.18 3.21
N ASP A 278 -18.32 12.59 2.50
CA ASP A 278 -18.19 12.32 1.08
C ASP A 278 -17.74 10.90 0.80
N THR A 279 -18.15 10.42 -0.35
CA THR A 279 -17.69 9.15 -0.90
C THR A 279 -16.42 9.38 -1.71
N VAL A 280 -15.46 8.50 -1.54
CA VAL A 280 -14.25 8.39 -2.36
C VAL A 280 -14.25 7.06 -3.09
N ASP A 281 -13.94 7.10 -4.38
CA ASP A 281 -13.84 5.92 -5.24
C ASP A 281 -12.41 5.42 -5.23
N TYR A 282 -12.22 4.13 -5.04
CA TYR A 282 -10.94 3.45 -5.10
C TYR A 282 -10.85 2.55 -6.32
N GLN A 283 -9.65 2.49 -6.87
CA GLN A 283 -9.31 1.63 -7.99
C GLN A 283 -8.01 0.88 -7.68
N ILE A 284 -8.03 -0.44 -7.86
CA ILE A 284 -6.83 -1.28 -7.88
C ILE A 284 -6.67 -1.81 -9.30
N VAL A 285 -5.53 -1.57 -9.92
CA VAL A 285 -5.21 -2.09 -11.26
C VAL A 285 -4.00 -3.01 -11.13
N SER A 286 -4.12 -4.21 -11.64
CA SER A 286 -3.04 -5.19 -11.62
C SER A 286 -3.03 -5.98 -12.93
N THR A 287 -1.84 -6.25 -13.48
CA THR A 287 -1.72 -7.23 -14.55
C THR A 287 -1.69 -8.62 -13.95
N LEU A 288 -2.30 -9.59 -14.63
CA LEU A 288 -2.18 -10.99 -14.23
C LEU A 288 -0.82 -11.56 -14.65
N PRO A 289 -0.26 -12.51 -13.86
CA PRO A 289 1.02 -13.11 -14.22
C PRO A 289 0.91 -13.90 -15.52
N THR A 290 1.97 -13.87 -16.31
CA THR A 290 2.08 -14.67 -17.52
C THR A 290 2.15 -16.15 -17.17
N ILE A 291 1.17 -16.94 -17.59
CA ILE A 291 1.14 -18.39 -17.38
C ILE A 291 1.24 -19.07 -18.74
N THR A 292 2.38 -19.67 -19.02
CA THR A 292 2.68 -20.31 -20.33
C THR A 292 2.74 -21.81 -20.26
N SER A 293 3.00 -22.38 -19.08
CA SER A 293 3.09 -23.82 -18.88
C SER A 293 1.73 -24.44 -18.60
N LYS A 294 1.42 -25.56 -19.24
CA LYS A 294 0.27 -26.38 -18.90
C LYS A 294 0.38 -27.04 -17.52
N ALA A 295 1.60 -27.10 -16.96
CA ALA A 295 1.88 -27.68 -15.66
C ALA A 295 1.76 -26.68 -14.50
N SER A 296 1.59 -25.40 -14.78
CA SER A 296 1.48 -24.33 -13.76
C SER A 296 0.21 -23.51 -14.00
N SER A 297 -0.46 -23.15 -12.92
CA SER A 297 -1.62 -22.29 -12.91
C SER A 297 -1.65 -21.46 -11.63
N LEU A 298 -2.42 -20.39 -11.58
CA LEU A 298 -2.68 -19.66 -10.33
C LEU A 298 -3.48 -20.57 -9.38
N SER A 299 -2.97 -20.75 -8.17
CA SER A 299 -3.65 -21.50 -7.10
C SER A 299 -4.22 -20.59 -6.02
N GLU A 300 -3.73 -19.37 -5.91
CA GLU A 300 -4.28 -18.33 -5.04
C GLU A 300 -4.00 -16.94 -5.61
N TYR A 301 -4.98 -16.05 -5.43
CA TYR A 301 -4.88 -14.64 -5.82
C TYR A 301 -5.78 -13.82 -4.89
N THR A 302 -5.18 -13.08 -4.00
CA THR A 302 -5.88 -12.43 -2.88
C THR A 302 -5.37 -11.01 -2.69
N TYR A 303 -6.30 -10.06 -2.58
CA TYR A 303 -6.00 -8.70 -2.17
C TYR A 303 -6.43 -8.49 -0.73
N VAL A 304 -5.55 -7.91 0.06
CA VAL A 304 -5.82 -7.45 1.41
C VAL A 304 -5.69 -5.94 1.41
N ASP A 305 -6.79 -5.25 1.60
CA ASP A 305 -6.91 -3.80 1.57
C ASP A 305 -7.12 -3.28 2.98
N THR A 306 -6.30 -2.35 3.44
CA THR A 306 -6.32 -1.83 4.81
C THR A 306 -6.48 -0.33 4.80
N MET A 307 -7.62 0.16 5.26
CA MET A 307 -7.91 1.58 5.39
C MET A 307 -7.55 2.13 6.75
N SER A 308 -7.17 3.41 6.81
CA SER A 308 -7.12 4.17 8.05
C SER A 308 -8.51 4.27 8.70
N LYS A 309 -8.55 4.55 10.00
CA LYS A 309 -9.82 4.63 10.76
C LYS A 309 -10.75 5.75 10.29
N GLY A 310 -10.18 6.76 9.60
CA GLY A 310 -10.93 7.90 9.08
C GLY A 310 -11.76 7.60 7.83
N ILE A 311 -11.64 6.41 7.25
CA ILE A 311 -12.35 6.00 6.04
C ILE A 311 -13.07 4.68 6.32
N ARG A 312 -14.26 4.49 5.78
CA ARG A 312 -15.07 3.26 5.95
C ARG A 312 -15.56 2.73 4.63
N TYR A 313 -15.40 1.43 4.37
CA TYR A 313 -15.94 0.76 3.18
C TYR A 313 -17.47 0.90 3.11
N ASN A 314 -17.99 1.19 1.91
CA ASN A 314 -19.44 1.25 1.69
C ASN A 314 -20.06 -0.15 1.65
N LYS A 315 -19.24 -1.17 1.29
CA LYS A 315 -19.60 -2.60 1.18
C LYS A 315 -20.59 -2.93 0.06
N ASN A 316 -20.54 -4.16 -0.42
CA ASN A 316 -21.38 -4.71 -1.48
C ASN A 316 -21.34 -3.91 -2.80
N ASP A 317 -20.20 -3.33 -3.12
CA ASP A 317 -19.97 -2.50 -4.30
C ASP A 317 -18.68 -2.88 -5.06
N VAL A 318 -18.02 -3.98 -4.67
CA VAL A 318 -16.81 -4.45 -5.32
C VAL A 318 -17.12 -5.01 -6.69
N VAL A 319 -16.48 -4.45 -7.71
CA VAL A 319 -16.58 -4.93 -9.10
C VAL A 319 -15.18 -5.27 -9.60
N ILE A 320 -15.03 -6.42 -10.24
CA ILE A 320 -13.79 -6.84 -10.89
C ILE A 320 -14.01 -6.90 -12.39
N GLU A 321 -13.15 -6.24 -13.14
CA GLU A 321 -13.18 -6.22 -14.60
C GLU A 321 -11.84 -6.68 -15.17
N PHE A 322 -11.89 -7.38 -16.30
CA PHE A 322 -10.71 -7.86 -17.01
C PHE A 322 -10.62 -7.22 -18.38
N PHE A 323 -9.40 -6.83 -18.76
CA PHE A 323 -9.11 -6.14 -20.02
C PHE A 323 -7.90 -6.77 -20.70
N LYS A 324 -7.85 -6.67 -22.05
CA LYS A 324 -6.71 -7.15 -22.84
C LYS A 324 -5.51 -6.21 -22.79
N ASP A 325 -5.75 -4.95 -22.46
CA ASP A 325 -4.77 -3.87 -22.51
C ASP A 325 -4.56 -3.20 -21.15
N ALA A 326 -3.39 -2.63 -20.93
CA ALA A 326 -3.03 -1.91 -19.70
C ALA A 326 -3.85 -0.63 -19.48
N GLY A 327 -4.40 -0.03 -20.55
CA GLY A 327 -5.28 1.14 -20.50
C GLY A 327 -6.71 0.84 -20.11
N CYS A 328 -7.06 -0.42 -19.86
CA CYS A 328 -8.41 -0.88 -19.53
C CYS A 328 -9.48 -0.41 -20.54
N THR A 329 -9.17 -0.45 -21.84
CA THR A 329 -10.08 -0.01 -22.90
C THR A 329 -10.77 -1.16 -23.63
N ASP A 330 -10.12 -2.31 -23.78
CA ASP A 330 -10.66 -3.52 -24.42
C ASP A 330 -11.11 -4.53 -23.36
N LYS A 331 -12.36 -4.35 -22.89
CA LYS A 331 -12.92 -5.16 -21.80
C LYS A 331 -13.26 -6.57 -22.25
N ILE A 332 -12.87 -7.55 -21.44
CA ILE A 332 -13.16 -8.96 -21.64
C ILE A 332 -14.46 -9.36 -20.93
N THR A 333 -14.50 -9.12 -19.61
CA THR A 333 -15.61 -9.54 -18.75
C THR A 333 -15.69 -8.69 -17.49
N THR A 334 -16.80 -8.77 -16.80
CA THR A 334 -17.04 -8.13 -15.50
C THR A 334 -17.56 -9.17 -14.53
N TRP A 335 -17.00 -9.19 -13.31
CA TRP A 335 -17.46 -10.01 -12.19
C TRP A 335 -18.05 -9.11 -11.11
N ALA A 336 -19.29 -9.34 -10.75
CA ALA A 336 -19.93 -8.75 -9.57
C ALA A 336 -19.75 -9.66 -8.34
N GLU A 337 -20.00 -9.17 -7.14
CA GLU A 337 -19.83 -9.95 -5.91
C GLU A 337 -20.68 -11.22 -5.86
N ASP A 338 -21.84 -11.24 -6.49
CA ASP A 338 -22.73 -12.39 -6.58
C ASP A 338 -22.34 -13.41 -7.66
N SER A 339 -21.27 -13.17 -8.40
CA SER A 339 -20.79 -14.06 -9.49
C SER A 339 -20.29 -15.42 -8.99
N GLY A 340 -19.96 -15.54 -7.68
CA GLY A 340 -19.33 -16.72 -7.11
C GLY A 340 -17.86 -16.93 -7.51
N LYS A 341 -17.25 -15.98 -8.25
CA LYS A 341 -15.88 -16.08 -8.75
C LYS A 341 -14.84 -15.48 -7.80
N PHE A 342 -15.28 -14.65 -6.89
CA PHE A 342 -14.48 -14.13 -5.77
C PHE A 342 -15.36 -13.98 -4.53
N THR A 343 -14.71 -13.79 -3.40
CA THR A 343 -15.36 -13.46 -2.12
C THR A 343 -14.82 -12.17 -1.58
N VAL A 344 -15.67 -11.40 -0.90
CA VAL A 344 -15.27 -10.20 -0.16
C VAL A 344 -15.58 -10.42 1.31
N ALA A 345 -14.59 -10.23 2.16
CA ALA A 345 -14.73 -10.31 3.60
C ALA A 345 -14.26 -9.01 4.26
N TYR A 346 -14.99 -8.54 5.27
CA TYR A 346 -14.66 -7.30 5.99
C TYR A 346 -14.36 -7.60 7.46
N ASP A 347 -13.23 -7.09 7.94
CA ASP A 347 -12.93 -6.98 9.38
C ASP A 347 -13.12 -5.52 9.79
N ASP A 348 -14.28 -5.20 10.34
CA ASP A 348 -14.63 -3.84 10.76
C ASP A 348 -13.78 -3.34 11.95
N ALA A 349 -13.22 -4.24 12.76
CA ALA A 349 -12.40 -3.88 13.91
C ALA A 349 -11.02 -3.37 13.49
N GLN A 350 -10.47 -3.98 12.45
CA GLN A 350 -9.17 -3.60 11.87
C GLN A 350 -9.30 -2.72 10.63
N ASN A 351 -10.52 -2.51 10.13
CA ASN A 351 -10.83 -1.79 8.90
C ASN A 351 -10.11 -2.40 7.68
N ILE A 352 -10.24 -3.71 7.53
CA ILE A 352 -9.62 -4.50 6.46
C ILE A 352 -10.72 -5.10 5.58
N MET A 353 -10.50 -5.01 4.26
CA MET A 353 -11.26 -5.75 3.25
C MET A 353 -10.33 -6.80 2.60
N THR A 354 -10.80 -8.03 2.52
CA THR A 354 -10.11 -9.12 1.82
C THR A 354 -10.93 -9.56 0.60
N ILE A 355 -10.34 -9.44 -0.58
CA ILE A 355 -10.90 -9.92 -1.85
C ILE A 355 -10.11 -11.13 -2.28
N ARG A 356 -10.75 -12.31 -2.30
CA ARG A 356 -10.10 -13.58 -2.64
C ARG A 356 -10.79 -14.25 -3.82
N MET A 357 -10.01 -14.64 -4.81
CA MET A 357 -10.51 -15.45 -5.93
C MET A 357 -10.91 -16.84 -5.44
N THR A 358 -12.08 -17.30 -5.83
CA THR A 358 -12.54 -18.68 -5.56
C THR A 358 -11.93 -19.67 -6.56
N ASP A 359 -12.09 -20.97 -6.32
CA ASP A 359 -11.67 -22.00 -7.28
C ASP A 359 -12.34 -21.81 -8.64
N THR A 360 -13.60 -21.35 -8.66
CA THR A 360 -14.32 -21.03 -9.90
C THR A 360 -13.69 -19.84 -10.64
N GLY A 361 -13.34 -18.78 -9.91
CA GLY A 361 -12.65 -17.62 -10.49
C GLY A 361 -11.25 -17.96 -10.97
N LEU A 362 -10.49 -18.71 -10.18
CA LEU A 362 -9.15 -19.17 -10.57
C LEU A 362 -9.19 -20.10 -11.78
N SER A 363 -10.20 -20.97 -11.90
CA SER A 363 -10.40 -21.83 -13.08
C SER A 363 -10.63 -20.99 -14.31
N GLU A 364 -11.48 -19.96 -14.25
CA GLU A 364 -11.71 -19.06 -15.39
C GLU A 364 -10.44 -18.27 -15.76
N ILE A 365 -9.71 -17.75 -14.78
CA ILE A 365 -8.44 -17.04 -15.02
C ILE A 365 -7.42 -17.96 -15.71
N ASN A 366 -7.33 -19.23 -15.30
CA ASN A 366 -6.34 -20.18 -15.80
C ASN A 366 -6.74 -20.81 -17.15
N GLU A 367 -8.03 -21.02 -17.38
CA GLU A 367 -8.55 -21.89 -18.46
C GLU A 367 -9.40 -21.16 -19.49
N ALA A 368 -9.61 -19.86 -19.32
CA ALA A 368 -10.48 -19.11 -20.23
C ALA A 368 -10.12 -19.39 -21.69
N THR A 369 -11.09 -19.89 -22.41
CA THR A 369 -11.00 -20.25 -23.83
C THR A 369 -11.07 -19.03 -24.75
N THR A 370 -11.16 -17.85 -24.20
CA THR A 370 -11.20 -16.61 -24.97
C THR A 370 -9.84 -16.40 -25.60
N VAL A 371 -9.76 -16.84 -26.82
CA VAL A 371 -8.58 -16.72 -27.68
C VAL A 371 -8.29 -15.24 -27.88
N TYR A 372 -7.25 -14.75 -27.24
CA TYR A 372 -6.68 -13.47 -27.59
C TYR A 372 -5.85 -13.66 -28.82
N SER A 373 -6.40 -13.50 -29.99
CA SER A 373 -5.70 -13.62 -31.26
C SER A 373 -4.69 -14.79 -31.30
N ASP A 374 -4.00 -14.98 -32.32
CA ASP A 374 -3.14 -16.11 -32.71
C ASP A 374 -1.99 -16.48 -31.77
N SER A 375 -1.96 -16.02 -30.51
CA SER A 375 -0.91 -16.34 -29.55
C SER A 375 -1.34 -17.40 -28.54
N VAL A 376 -0.40 -18.29 -28.20
CA VAL A 376 -0.54 -19.45 -27.29
C VAL A 376 -0.69 -19.02 -25.80
N LYS A 377 -1.36 -17.90 -25.51
CA LYS A 377 -1.56 -17.46 -24.12
C LYS A 377 -2.73 -18.22 -23.50
N ARG A 378 -2.55 -18.67 -22.25
CA ARG A 378 -3.59 -19.39 -21.50
C ARG A 378 -4.38 -18.42 -20.63
N GLY A 379 -5.70 -18.59 -20.67
CA GLY A 379 -6.59 -17.87 -19.78
C GLY A 379 -6.45 -16.36 -19.91
N TYR A 380 -6.44 -15.68 -18.76
CA TYR A 380 -6.23 -14.23 -18.68
C TYR A 380 -4.78 -13.84 -18.42
N SER A 381 -3.79 -14.68 -18.82
CA SER A 381 -2.38 -14.33 -18.75
C SER A 381 -2.10 -12.99 -19.45
N ASP A 382 -1.31 -12.13 -18.82
CA ASP A 382 -0.97 -10.77 -19.28
C ASP A 382 -2.16 -9.81 -19.43
N CYS A 383 -3.36 -10.21 -19.00
CA CYS A 383 -4.49 -9.31 -18.96
C CYS A 383 -4.39 -8.35 -17.78
N THR A 384 -5.04 -7.22 -17.91
CA THR A 384 -5.20 -6.27 -16.82
C THR A 384 -6.49 -6.55 -16.07
N MET A 385 -6.41 -6.63 -14.77
CA MET A 385 -7.54 -6.71 -13.87
C MET A 385 -7.69 -5.39 -13.15
N ARG A 386 -8.91 -4.86 -13.13
CA ARG A 386 -9.29 -3.67 -12.41
C ARG A 386 -10.34 -4.02 -11.37
N ILE A 387 -10.11 -3.61 -10.13
CA ILE A 387 -11.05 -3.72 -9.02
C ILE A 387 -11.47 -2.32 -8.64
N THR A 388 -12.76 -2.08 -8.52
CA THR A 388 -13.33 -0.80 -8.08
C THR A 388 -14.26 -1.02 -6.90
N TYR A 389 -14.24 -0.09 -5.96
CA TYR A 389 -15.11 -0.03 -4.79
C TYR A 389 -15.12 1.39 -4.23
N ALA A 390 -16.08 1.70 -3.37
CA ALA A 390 -16.22 3.00 -2.75
C ALA A 390 -16.11 2.94 -1.22
N ALA A 391 -15.74 4.07 -0.63
CA ALA A 391 -15.68 4.26 0.81
C ALA A 391 -16.09 5.68 1.18
N THR A 392 -16.45 5.90 2.44
CA THR A 392 -16.91 7.19 2.96
C THR A 392 -15.92 7.73 3.98
N LEU A 393 -15.54 9.00 3.83
CA LEU A 393 -14.72 9.72 4.81
C LEU A 393 -15.55 10.02 6.06
N THR A 394 -15.03 9.66 7.25
CA THR A 394 -15.75 9.75 8.51
C THR A 394 -15.22 10.86 9.42
N ALA A 395 -15.93 11.14 10.51
CA ALA A 395 -15.49 12.13 11.52
C ALA A 395 -14.19 11.73 12.25
N ASP A 396 -13.73 10.49 12.12
CA ASP A 396 -12.45 10.02 12.67
C ASP A 396 -11.26 10.29 11.72
N ALA A 397 -11.50 10.91 10.56
CA ALA A 397 -10.48 11.26 9.60
C ALA A 397 -9.42 12.19 10.20
N LYS A 398 -8.17 11.91 9.90
CA LYS A 398 -7.05 12.79 10.20
C LYS A 398 -7.03 13.95 9.22
N MET A 399 -6.59 15.11 9.68
CA MET A 399 -6.57 16.32 8.86
C MET A 399 -5.14 16.80 8.61
N GLY A 400 -5.00 17.63 7.56
CA GLY A 400 -3.74 18.24 7.18
C GLY A 400 -2.72 17.22 6.67
N ASP A 401 -1.46 17.46 6.96
CA ASP A 401 -0.34 16.61 6.52
C ASP A 401 -0.38 15.20 7.15
N THR A 402 -1.20 14.99 8.19
CA THR A 402 -1.51 13.67 8.73
C THR A 402 -2.70 13.10 7.98
N ASP A 403 -2.45 12.48 6.87
CA ASP A 403 -3.43 11.95 5.93
C ASP A 403 -4.18 10.69 6.38
N ASN A 404 -5.02 10.17 5.49
CA ASN A 404 -5.80 8.95 5.67
C ASN A 404 -5.38 7.92 4.61
N PRO A 405 -4.34 7.10 4.89
CA PRO A 405 -3.85 6.12 3.94
C PRO A 405 -4.79 4.93 3.78
N ASN A 406 -4.76 4.36 2.58
CA ASN A 406 -5.31 3.07 2.25
C ASN A 406 -4.26 2.25 1.50
N GLU A 407 -3.80 1.14 2.09
CA GLU A 407 -2.79 0.23 1.56
C GLU A 407 -3.45 -1.05 1.02
N VAL A 408 -3.03 -1.51 -0.15
CA VAL A 408 -3.39 -2.81 -0.68
C VAL A 408 -2.16 -3.71 -0.76
N VAL A 409 -2.32 -4.96 -0.37
CA VAL A 409 -1.35 -6.04 -0.56
C VAL A 409 -1.98 -7.09 -1.45
N LEU A 410 -1.37 -7.34 -2.61
CA LEU A 410 -1.68 -8.50 -3.44
C LEU A 410 -0.78 -9.66 -3.01
N ALA A 411 -1.39 -10.77 -2.61
CA ALA A 411 -0.71 -12.04 -2.35
C ALA A 411 -1.17 -13.08 -3.38
N TRP A 412 -0.23 -13.73 -4.05
CA TRP A 412 -0.54 -14.71 -5.08
C TRP A 412 0.43 -15.88 -5.07
N ARG A 413 -0.04 -17.01 -5.57
CA ARG A 413 0.73 -18.25 -5.64
C ARG A 413 0.36 -19.07 -6.85
N ARG A 414 1.35 -19.74 -7.45
CA ARG A 414 1.15 -20.74 -8.50
C ARG A 414 1.13 -22.15 -7.92
N THR A 415 0.54 -23.10 -8.66
CA THR A 415 0.47 -24.51 -8.26
C THR A 415 1.83 -25.18 -8.08
N ASN A 416 2.86 -24.69 -8.75
CA ASN A 416 4.25 -25.16 -8.64
C ASN A 416 5.11 -24.32 -7.66
N SER A 417 4.53 -23.37 -6.95
CA SER A 417 5.19 -22.59 -5.90
C SER A 417 4.70 -23.00 -4.52
N THR A 418 5.60 -23.05 -3.56
CA THR A 418 5.30 -23.36 -2.15
C THR A 418 5.18 -22.12 -1.28
N TYR A 419 5.43 -20.93 -1.81
CA TYR A 419 5.38 -19.66 -1.11
C TYR A 419 4.52 -18.65 -1.88
N PHE A 420 4.11 -17.62 -1.17
CA PHE A 420 3.39 -16.49 -1.76
C PHE A 420 4.37 -15.41 -2.21
N ASP A 421 4.15 -14.92 -3.41
CA ASP A 421 4.71 -13.63 -3.83
C ASP A 421 3.74 -12.52 -3.41
N THR A 422 4.29 -11.35 -3.06
CA THR A 422 3.48 -10.22 -2.61
C THR A 422 3.92 -8.93 -3.28
N LEU A 423 2.94 -8.10 -3.63
CA LEU A 423 3.12 -6.73 -4.07
C LEU A 423 2.28 -5.82 -3.18
N LYS A 424 2.67 -4.56 -3.05
CA LYS A 424 1.91 -3.57 -2.27
C LYS A 424 1.92 -2.22 -2.95
N ASP A 425 0.84 -1.48 -2.76
CA ASP A 425 0.71 -0.08 -3.15
C ASP A 425 -0.24 0.64 -2.21
N CYS A 426 -0.26 1.96 -2.22
CA CYS A 426 -1.12 2.75 -1.37
C CYS A 426 -1.57 4.06 -2.02
N CYS A 427 -2.61 4.65 -1.46
CA CYS A 427 -3.07 5.99 -1.79
C CYS A 427 -3.53 6.71 -0.52
N HIS A 428 -3.71 8.03 -0.59
CA HIS A 428 -3.88 8.90 0.55
C HIS A 428 -5.05 9.87 0.34
N VAL A 429 -5.90 10.03 1.35
CA VAL A 429 -7.01 11.00 1.34
C VAL A 429 -6.78 12.09 2.37
N TYR A 430 -6.94 13.33 1.95
CA TYR A 430 -6.71 14.54 2.76
C TYR A 430 -8.02 15.24 3.07
N THR A 431 -8.07 15.90 4.21
CA THR A 431 -9.16 16.78 4.61
C THR A 431 -8.65 17.89 5.52
N TYR A 432 -9.36 19.00 5.60
CA TYR A 432 -8.90 20.22 6.25
C TYR A 432 -9.99 20.84 7.11
N GLY A 433 -9.71 22.01 7.67
CA GLY A 433 -10.68 22.75 8.45
C GLY A 433 -10.40 24.25 8.49
N ILE A 434 -11.34 24.98 9.07
CA ILE A 434 -11.29 26.44 9.26
C ILE A 434 -11.59 26.73 10.73
N ASP A 435 -10.84 27.64 11.35
CA ASP A 435 -11.13 28.20 12.67
C ASP A 435 -11.33 29.71 12.55
N VAL A 436 -12.57 30.13 12.71
CA VAL A 436 -12.97 31.55 12.68
C VAL A 436 -13.00 32.12 14.10
N LEU A 437 -12.10 33.03 14.43
CA LEU A 437 -12.18 33.81 15.65
C LEU A 437 -13.05 35.05 15.40
N LYS A 438 -14.27 35.04 15.93
CA LYS A 438 -15.19 36.18 15.88
C LYS A 438 -14.97 37.10 17.05
N GLN A 439 -14.80 38.39 16.76
CA GLN A 439 -14.59 39.46 17.75
C GLN A 439 -15.48 40.65 17.47
N PHE A 440 -15.71 41.47 18.49
CA PHE A 440 -16.21 42.82 18.38
C PHE A 440 -15.09 43.80 18.76
N SER A 441 -14.93 44.90 18.02
CA SER A 441 -13.78 45.80 18.19
C SER A 441 -13.72 46.49 19.57
N ASP A 442 -14.85 46.56 20.26
CA ASP A 442 -15.02 47.12 21.60
C ASP A 442 -15.26 46.09 22.69
N ASN A 443 -15.21 44.79 22.35
CA ASN A 443 -15.54 43.64 23.21
C ASN A 443 -16.95 43.66 23.82
N GLY A 444 -17.90 44.43 23.26
CA GLY A 444 -19.22 44.66 23.85
C GLY A 444 -20.35 43.80 23.30
N GLY A 445 -20.18 43.16 22.18
CA GLY A 445 -21.23 42.41 21.49
C GLY A 445 -21.48 41.01 22.01
N ASN A 446 -22.67 40.47 21.74
CA ASN A 446 -23.04 39.10 22.09
C ASN A 446 -22.76 38.15 20.93
N LEU A 447 -21.77 37.27 21.09
CA LEU A 447 -21.34 36.28 20.09
C LEU A 447 -22.48 35.33 19.68
N ARG A 448 -23.43 34.99 20.55
CA ARG A 448 -24.55 34.09 20.25
C ARG A 448 -25.52 34.63 19.19
N ASN A 449 -25.52 35.94 18.95
CA ASN A 449 -26.36 36.59 17.93
C ASN A 449 -25.70 36.57 16.56
N VAL A 450 -24.40 36.25 16.49
CA VAL A 450 -23.64 36.18 15.24
C VAL A 450 -23.88 34.86 14.53
N LYS A 451 -24.13 34.90 13.22
CA LYS A 451 -24.43 33.73 12.41
C LYS A 451 -23.71 33.81 11.08
N PHE A 452 -23.14 32.67 10.68
CA PHE A 452 -22.46 32.54 9.39
C PHE A 452 -23.05 31.39 8.56
N LYS A 453 -22.84 31.45 7.26
CA LYS A 453 -23.00 30.37 6.29
C LYS A 453 -21.68 30.16 5.57
N LEU A 454 -21.32 28.91 5.28
CA LEU A 454 -20.15 28.57 4.49
C LEU A 454 -20.61 28.00 3.15
N HIS A 455 -20.09 28.55 2.07
CA HIS A 455 -20.34 28.10 0.70
C HIS A 455 -19.03 27.61 0.11
N ASN A 456 -19.03 26.43 -0.49
CA ASN A 456 -17.94 25.96 -1.34
C ASN A 456 -18.14 26.59 -2.72
N ASP A 457 -17.25 27.50 -3.10
CA ASP A 457 -17.31 28.24 -4.34
C ASP A 457 -16.83 27.42 -5.55
N THR A 458 -16.04 26.34 -5.31
CA THR A 458 -15.55 25.44 -6.36
C THR A 458 -16.70 24.60 -6.92
N ASP A 459 -17.52 24.03 -6.02
CA ASP A 459 -18.61 23.11 -6.36
C ASP A 459 -19.98 23.77 -6.43
N ASP A 460 -20.05 25.05 -6.08
CA ASP A 460 -21.29 25.84 -6.04
C ASP A 460 -22.35 25.27 -5.08
N VAL A 461 -21.93 24.87 -3.87
CA VAL A 461 -22.78 24.26 -2.84
C VAL A 461 -22.51 24.83 -1.44
N TYR A 462 -23.48 24.71 -0.54
CA TYR A 462 -23.33 25.11 0.86
C TYR A 462 -22.96 23.90 1.73
N VAL A 463 -22.10 24.14 2.72
CA VAL A 463 -21.68 23.11 3.68
C VAL A 463 -22.78 22.82 4.68
N VAL A 464 -23.09 21.53 4.86
CA VAL A 464 -23.92 20.98 5.92
C VAL A 464 -23.02 20.28 6.93
N ALA A 465 -23.17 20.59 8.22
CA ALA A 465 -22.33 20.06 9.29
C ALA A 465 -23.16 19.73 10.53
N ASP A 466 -22.72 18.74 11.31
CA ASP A 466 -23.18 18.47 12.65
C ASP A 466 -22.24 19.08 13.69
N GLN A 467 -22.79 19.57 14.81
CA GLN A 467 -22.00 20.08 15.91
C GLN A 467 -21.84 19.04 17.00
N LYS A 468 -20.58 18.78 17.37
CA LYS A 468 -20.22 17.91 18.49
C LYS A 468 -19.13 18.60 19.33
N ASP A 469 -19.33 18.72 20.63
CA ASP A 469 -18.37 19.31 21.58
C ASP A 469 -17.86 20.72 21.17
N GLY A 470 -18.75 21.52 20.57
CA GLY A 470 -18.43 22.89 20.12
C GLY A 470 -17.72 22.98 18.76
N VAL A 471 -17.43 21.87 18.12
CA VAL A 471 -16.81 21.77 16.78
C VAL A 471 -17.86 21.31 15.77
N TYR A 472 -17.85 21.93 14.59
CA TYR A 472 -18.67 21.54 13.46
C TYR A 472 -17.90 20.56 12.57
N TYR A 473 -18.50 19.41 12.27
CA TYR A 473 -17.97 18.42 11.34
C TYR A 473 -18.83 18.40 10.09
N ALA A 474 -18.24 18.62 8.94
CA ALA A 474 -18.93 18.47 7.67
C ALA A 474 -19.56 17.07 7.58
N LYS A 475 -20.70 16.96 6.90
CA LYS A 475 -21.42 15.70 6.69
C LYS A 475 -22.15 15.62 5.36
N GLY A 476 -22.09 16.65 4.58
CA GLY A 476 -22.74 16.73 3.28
C GLY A 476 -22.93 18.18 2.80
N ILE A 477 -23.74 18.33 1.79
CA ILE A 477 -23.93 19.55 1.03
C ILE A 477 -25.40 19.96 0.94
N ALA A 478 -25.65 21.25 0.67
CA ALA A 478 -26.96 21.77 0.31
C ALA A 478 -26.84 22.70 -0.90
N THR A 479 -27.74 22.57 -1.87
CA THR A 479 -27.80 23.48 -3.02
C THR A 479 -28.44 24.83 -2.71
N LYS A 480 -29.17 24.93 -1.60
CA LYS A 480 -29.82 26.15 -1.15
C LYS A 480 -29.24 26.65 0.17
N LYS A 481 -29.00 27.96 0.26
CA LYS A 481 -28.53 28.62 1.47
C LYS A 481 -29.40 28.36 2.71
N THR A 482 -30.72 28.19 2.52
CA THR A 482 -31.67 27.91 3.61
C THR A 482 -31.41 26.56 4.29
N ASP A 483 -30.94 25.57 3.55
CA ASP A 483 -30.78 24.18 4.00
C ASP A 483 -29.38 23.93 4.57
N ALA A 484 -28.46 24.91 4.38
CA ALA A 484 -27.11 24.88 4.90
C ALA A 484 -27.06 25.03 6.43
N THR A 485 -26.01 24.51 7.05
CA THR A 485 -25.74 24.74 8.48
C THR A 485 -25.55 26.21 8.79
N THR A 486 -26.15 26.67 9.88
CA THR A 486 -25.88 28.01 10.43
C THR A 486 -24.81 27.86 11.51
N PHE A 487 -23.64 28.41 11.24
CA PHE A 487 -22.50 28.40 12.14
C PHE A 487 -22.61 29.57 13.14
N VAL A 488 -22.46 29.24 14.43
CA VAL A 488 -22.54 30.20 15.55
C VAL A 488 -21.27 30.11 16.38
N PRO A 489 -20.60 31.22 16.73
CA PRO A 489 -19.44 31.21 17.59
C PRO A 489 -19.73 30.61 18.97
N ASN A 490 -18.76 29.90 19.54
CA ASN A 490 -18.78 29.47 20.93
C ASN A 490 -18.57 30.66 21.89
N ALA A 491 -18.56 30.43 23.20
CA ALA A 491 -18.39 31.45 24.22
C ALA A 491 -17.03 32.20 24.11
N GLN A 492 -16.03 31.63 23.51
CA GLN A 492 -14.70 32.19 23.28
C GLN A 492 -14.57 32.88 21.92
N GLY A 493 -15.62 32.84 21.10
CA GLY A 493 -15.66 33.49 19.78
C GLY A 493 -15.25 32.55 18.63
N HIS A 494 -14.92 31.29 18.89
CA HIS A 494 -14.46 30.37 17.85
C HIS A 494 -15.63 29.65 17.15
N ILE A 495 -15.47 29.52 15.83
CA ILE A 495 -16.23 28.60 14.98
C ILE A 495 -15.22 27.68 14.32
N VAL A 496 -15.10 26.47 14.85
CA VAL A 496 -14.20 25.46 14.27
C VAL A 496 -15.01 24.55 13.37
N ILE A 497 -14.65 24.51 12.08
CA ILE A 497 -15.30 23.66 11.05
C ILE A 497 -14.23 22.68 10.55
N LYS A 498 -14.51 21.40 10.63
CA LYS A 498 -13.61 20.31 10.28
C LYS A 498 -14.19 19.46 9.16
N GLY A 499 -13.30 18.84 8.37
CA GLY A 499 -13.69 17.91 7.32
C GLY A 499 -14.07 18.64 6.03
N LEU A 500 -13.26 19.58 5.60
CA LEU A 500 -13.38 20.30 4.33
C LEU A 500 -12.28 19.84 3.37
N GLU A 501 -12.51 19.99 2.09
CA GLU A 501 -11.53 19.68 1.04
C GLU A 501 -10.68 20.89 0.62
N ASP A 502 -9.73 20.70 -0.29
CA ASP A 502 -8.81 21.73 -0.78
C ASP A 502 -9.47 22.60 -1.87
N ASP A 503 -10.42 23.42 -1.47
CA ASP A 503 -11.27 24.24 -2.34
C ASP A 503 -11.27 25.72 -1.98
N ALA A 504 -12.05 26.48 -2.74
CA ALA A 504 -12.35 27.87 -2.47
C ALA A 504 -13.68 27.98 -1.72
N TYR A 505 -13.70 28.75 -0.65
CA TYR A 505 -14.86 28.91 0.22
C TYR A 505 -15.20 30.39 0.43
N SER A 506 -16.50 30.66 0.61
CA SER A 506 -17.06 31.97 1.01
C SER A 506 -17.76 31.84 2.34
N LEU A 507 -17.18 32.48 3.38
CA LEU A 507 -17.80 32.59 4.69
C LEU A 507 -18.61 33.90 4.75
N THR A 508 -19.94 33.80 4.76
CA THR A 508 -20.86 34.91 4.76
C THR A 508 -21.46 35.13 6.14
N GLU A 509 -21.29 36.29 6.73
CA GLU A 509 -22.01 36.69 7.94
C GLU A 509 -23.45 37.02 7.58
N ILE A 510 -24.43 36.34 8.17
CA ILE A 510 -25.87 36.52 7.90
C ILE A 510 -26.61 37.20 9.04
N ALA A 511 -26.00 37.31 10.21
CA ALA A 511 -26.49 38.06 11.35
C ALA A 511 -25.34 38.47 12.27
N THR A 512 -25.46 39.65 12.89
CA THR A 512 -24.56 40.13 13.95
C THR A 512 -25.36 40.63 15.13
N ASP A 513 -24.70 41.02 16.22
CA ASP A 513 -25.38 41.55 17.38
C ASP A 513 -25.94 42.97 17.12
N LYS A 514 -26.97 43.34 17.87
CA LYS A 514 -27.64 44.63 17.76
C LYS A 514 -26.65 45.76 18.08
N GLY A 515 -26.62 46.75 17.23
CA GLY A 515 -25.73 47.92 17.36
C GLY A 515 -24.39 47.75 16.64
N TYR A 516 -24.16 46.60 16.00
CA TYR A 516 -22.94 46.36 15.21
C TYR A 516 -23.23 46.25 13.72
N VAL A 517 -22.24 46.59 12.93
CA VAL A 517 -22.33 46.57 11.46
C VAL A 517 -22.06 45.18 10.95
N LEU A 518 -23.02 44.64 10.18
CA LEU A 518 -22.88 43.34 9.49
C LEU A 518 -21.76 43.45 8.44
N LEU A 519 -20.94 42.39 8.29
CA LEU A 519 -19.97 42.32 7.19
C LEU A 519 -20.71 42.39 5.84
N LYS A 520 -20.26 43.31 4.98
CA LYS A 520 -20.83 43.48 3.65
C LYS A 520 -20.43 42.36 2.69
N ASP A 521 -19.16 42.02 2.71
CA ASP A 521 -18.57 41.05 1.78
C ASP A 521 -18.23 39.73 2.51
N ALA A 522 -18.38 38.60 1.81
CA ALA A 522 -17.97 37.33 2.34
C ALA A 522 -16.45 37.26 2.48
N VAL A 523 -15.97 36.59 3.53
CA VAL A 523 -14.55 36.27 3.68
C VAL A 523 -14.22 35.12 2.73
N LYS A 524 -13.27 35.35 1.82
CA LYS A 524 -12.81 34.37 0.85
C LYS A 524 -11.66 33.56 1.45
N ILE A 525 -11.79 32.26 1.43
CA ILE A 525 -10.80 31.29 1.95
C ILE A 525 -10.48 30.33 0.81
N VAL A 526 -9.21 30.14 0.53
CA VAL A 526 -8.79 29.15 -0.47
C VAL A 526 -7.77 28.22 0.17
N ILE A 527 -8.03 26.93 0.13
CA ILE A 527 -7.11 25.86 0.53
C ILE A 527 -6.58 25.25 -0.76
N LYS A 528 -5.26 25.06 -0.85
CA LYS A 528 -4.58 24.44 -2.00
C LYS A 528 -3.57 23.43 -1.51
N THR A 529 -3.41 22.37 -2.27
CA THR A 529 -2.41 21.33 -2.02
C THR A 529 -1.28 21.37 -3.05
N ALA A 530 -0.12 20.91 -2.63
CA ALA A 530 1.06 20.72 -3.46
C ALA A 530 1.84 19.49 -2.99
N GLU A 531 2.58 18.85 -3.92
CA GLU A 531 3.44 17.70 -3.58
C GLU A 531 4.51 18.08 -2.55
N ASN A 532 4.64 17.26 -1.51
CA ASN A 532 5.64 17.43 -0.45
C ASN A 532 6.02 16.08 0.19
N GLY A 533 7.19 15.57 -0.15
CA GLY A 533 7.69 14.30 0.36
C GLY A 533 7.12 13.06 -0.34
N GLN A 534 7.43 11.91 0.22
CA GLN A 534 7.00 10.59 -0.27
C GLN A 534 6.62 9.69 0.89
N CYS A 535 5.64 8.83 0.67
CA CYS A 535 5.26 7.78 1.62
C CYS A 535 6.38 6.73 1.72
N GLU A 536 6.88 6.47 2.91
CA GLU A 536 7.94 5.48 3.14
C GLU A 536 7.53 4.04 2.79
N LYS A 537 6.22 3.75 2.80
CA LYS A 537 5.71 2.39 2.57
C LYS A 537 5.55 2.02 1.11
N CYS A 538 5.12 2.97 0.27
CA CYS A 538 4.78 2.72 -1.13
C CYS A 538 5.46 3.69 -2.12
N GLY A 539 6.22 4.69 -1.62
CA GLY A 539 6.97 5.62 -2.47
C GLY A 539 6.13 6.66 -3.20
N VAL A 540 4.79 6.67 -3.02
CA VAL A 540 3.92 7.66 -3.66
C VAL A 540 4.14 9.05 -3.06
N LYS A 541 3.95 10.09 -3.86
CA LYS A 541 4.09 11.47 -3.42
C LYS A 541 2.96 11.84 -2.47
N LEU A 542 3.32 12.53 -1.39
CA LEU A 542 2.40 13.07 -0.40
C LEU A 542 2.08 14.53 -0.71
N LEU A 543 1.01 15.05 -0.12
CA LEU A 543 0.61 16.44 -0.26
C LEU A 543 0.79 17.21 1.06
N THR A 544 1.01 18.52 0.93
CA THR A 544 0.89 19.49 2.02
C THR A 544 -0.01 20.62 1.58
N ALA A 545 -0.75 21.22 2.52
CA ALA A 545 -1.67 22.29 2.23
C ALA A 545 -1.08 23.68 2.51
N SER A 546 -1.59 24.66 1.77
CA SER A 546 -1.42 26.08 2.01
C SER A 546 -2.77 26.79 1.89
N ALA A 547 -2.92 27.94 2.52
CA ALA A 547 -4.19 28.67 2.47
C ALA A 547 -3.99 30.17 2.27
N THR A 548 -5.01 30.81 1.66
CA THR A 548 -5.16 32.26 1.63
C THR A 548 -6.49 32.68 2.22
N VAL A 549 -6.50 33.83 2.90
CA VAL A 549 -7.70 34.48 3.39
C VAL A 549 -7.78 35.87 2.76
N ASN A 550 -8.85 36.15 2.01
CA ASN A 550 -9.02 37.35 1.20
C ASN A 550 -7.80 37.65 0.30
N GLY A 551 -7.23 36.61 -0.30
CA GLY A 551 -6.08 36.66 -1.20
C GLY A 551 -4.73 36.91 -0.52
N LYS A 552 -4.64 36.82 0.81
CA LYS A 552 -3.40 36.92 1.57
C LYS A 552 -3.03 35.56 2.13
N ASP A 553 -1.77 35.19 1.99
CA ASP A 553 -1.24 33.94 2.56
C ASP A 553 -1.48 33.91 4.06
N THR A 554 -1.92 32.75 4.54
CA THR A 554 -2.24 32.50 5.94
C THR A 554 -1.55 31.21 6.36
N ASN A 555 -0.79 31.27 7.47
CA ASN A 555 -0.17 30.08 8.03
C ASN A 555 -1.24 29.18 8.64
N MET A 556 -1.36 27.98 8.12
CA MET A 556 -2.23 26.95 8.68
C MET A 556 -1.65 26.40 9.99
N THR A 557 -2.51 25.94 10.88
CA THR A 557 -2.13 25.33 12.17
C THR A 557 -2.34 23.80 12.16
N ASP A 558 -1.91 23.14 13.23
CA ASP A 558 -2.09 21.69 13.46
C ASP A 558 -1.57 20.81 12.31
N GLY A 559 -0.34 21.06 11.83
CA GLY A 559 0.23 20.33 10.72
C GLY A 559 -0.49 20.60 9.39
N ASN A 560 -0.67 21.87 9.07
CA ASN A 560 -1.37 22.36 7.88
C ASN A 560 -2.83 21.86 7.73
N ALA A 561 -3.48 21.62 8.87
CA ALA A 561 -4.85 21.09 8.93
C ALA A 561 -5.91 22.19 8.99
N ILE A 562 -5.65 23.30 9.68
CA ILE A 562 -6.65 24.31 10.04
C ILE A 562 -6.23 25.68 9.50
N VAL A 563 -7.15 26.36 8.80
CA VAL A 563 -6.99 27.76 8.37
C VAL A 563 -7.51 28.68 9.47
N PRO A 564 -6.65 29.40 10.20
CA PRO A 564 -7.10 30.38 11.19
C PRO A 564 -7.45 31.70 10.51
N LEU A 565 -8.56 32.31 10.93
CA LEU A 565 -8.93 33.67 10.48
C LEU A 565 -9.70 34.41 11.57
N THR A 566 -9.66 35.74 11.50
CA THR A 566 -10.38 36.62 12.45
C THR A 566 -11.40 37.49 11.72
N VAL A 567 -12.61 37.53 12.27
CA VAL A 567 -13.70 38.39 11.80
C VAL A 567 -14.08 39.37 12.89
N VAL A 568 -13.99 40.67 12.60
CA VAL A 568 -14.26 41.76 13.55
C VAL A 568 -15.46 42.58 13.08
N ASN A 569 -16.48 42.74 13.95
CA ASN A 569 -17.55 43.74 13.72
C ASN A 569 -17.30 45.00 14.55
N ASN A 570 -17.54 46.12 13.93
CA ASN A 570 -17.46 47.42 14.57
C ASN A 570 -18.85 47.88 15.01
N PRO A 571 -18.97 48.67 16.10
CA PRO A 571 -20.23 49.29 16.47
C PRO A 571 -20.70 50.22 15.38
N GLY A 572 -22.01 50.25 15.11
CA GLY A 572 -22.68 51.20 14.26
C GLY A 572 -22.84 52.53 14.97
N PHE A 573 -23.27 53.54 14.24
CA PHE A 573 -23.60 54.82 14.83
C PHE A 573 -24.95 54.70 15.56
N ASP A 574 -24.91 54.74 16.89
CA ASP A 574 -26.13 54.87 17.70
C ASP A 574 -26.60 56.33 17.69
N LEU A 575 -27.78 56.53 17.18
CA LEU A 575 -28.42 57.83 17.37
C LEU A 575 -28.59 58.08 18.87
N PRO A 576 -28.21 59.25 19.37
CA PRO A 576 -28.44 59.60 20.74
C PRO A 576 -29.92 59.36 21.11
N LYS A 577 -30.15 58.72 22.25
CA LYS A 577 -31.52 58.58 22.77
C LYS A 577 -32.09 59.94 23.10
N THR A 578 -32.60 60.64 22.07
CA THR A 578 -33.15 61.99 22.18
C THR A 578 -34.52 62.05 22.87
N GLY A 579 -34.94 61.00 23.57
CA GLY A 579 -36.27 60.88 24.17
C GLY A 579 -36.37 60.76 25.69
N GLY A 580 -35.24 60.92 26.45
CA GLY A 580 -35.28 60.55 27.87
C GLY A 580 -35.74 61.65 28.83
N TYR A 581 -34.94 62.67 29.06
CA TYR A 581 -35.20 63.64 30.12
C TYR A 581 -35.58 65.06 29.58
N GLY A 582 -35.19 65.41 28.39
CA GLY A 582 -35.45 66.73 27.82
C GLY A 582 -36.91 66.96 27.49
N THR A 583 -37.60 66.08 26.81
CA THR A 583 -39.02 66.19 26.44
C THR A 583 -39.93 66.28 27.64
N TRP A 584 -39.64 65.59 28.72
CA TRP A 584 -40.45 65.64 29.95
C TRP A 584 -40.32 66.95 30.66
N MET A 585 -39.11 67.55 30.76
CA MET A 585 -38.92 68.87 31.32
C MET A 585 -39.59 70.00 30.49
N PHE A 586 -39.51 69.93 29.15
CA PHE A 586 -40.18 70.86 28.25
C PHE A 586 -41.70 70.71 28.30
N THR A 587 -42.21 69.48 28.46
CA THR A 587 -43.67 69.28 28.60
C THR A 587 -44.18 69.81 29.94
N ILE A 588 -43.48 69.63 31.06
CA ILE A 588 -43.85 70.20 32.37
C ILE A 588 -43.72 71.73 32.33
N GLY A 589 -42.62 72.25 31.79
CA GLY A 589 -42.40 73.66 31.63
C GLY A 589 -43.49 74.34 30.77
N GLY A 590 -43.87 73.71 29.67
CA GLY A 590 -44.94 74.14 28.77
C GLY A 590 -46.32 74.14 29.44
N VAL A 591 -46.66 73.06 30.20
CA VAL A 591 -47.90 72.96 30.97
C VAL A 591 -47.94 74.00 32.10
N ALA A 592 -46.84 74.22 32.81
CA ALA A 592 -46.76 75.28 33.86
C ALA A 592 -46.92 76.69 33.29
N LEU A 593 -46.34 76.97 32.15
CA LEU A 593 -46.52 78.24 31.48
C LEU A 593 -47.95 78.47 30.98
N LEU A 594 -48.59 77.47 30.42
CA LEU A 594 -50.01 77.52 30.04
C LEU A 594 -50.92 77.68 31.25
N GLY A 595 -50.63 77.04 32.36
CA GLY A 595 -51.35 77.20 33.65
C GLY A 595 -51.20 78.64 34.19
N ALA A 596 -49.98 79.17 34.19
CA ALA A 596 -49.72 80.56 34.61
C ALA A 596 -50.41 81.54 33.70
N ALA A 597 -50.42 81.39 32.40
CA ALA A 597 -51.12 82.24 31.45
C ALA A 597 -52.65 82.23 31.65
N ALA A 598 -53.21 80.98 31.85
CA ALA A 598 -54.63 80.89 32.16
C ALA A 598 -55.00 81.52 33.49
N PHE A 599 -54.13 81.36 34.52
CA PHE A 599 -54.34 82.05 35.82
C PHE A 599 -54.32 83.60 35.69
N ILE A 600 -53.36 84.13 34.90
CA ILE A 600 -53.28 85.57 34.62
C ILE A 600 -54.56 86.08 33.89
N VAL A 601 -55.03 85.36 32.87
CA VAL A 601 -56.27 85.69 32.15
C VAL A 601 -57.49 85.61 33.03
N VAL A 602 -57.61 84.59 33.89
CA VAL A 602 -58.74 84.48 34.84
C VAL A 602 -58.67 85.61 35.87
N LYS A 603 -57.49 85.96 36.38
CA LYS A 603 -57.32 87.05 37.34
C LYS A 603 -57.59 88.42 36.70
N SER A 604 -57.18 88.64 35.47
CA SER A 604 -57.46 89.88 34.72
C SER A 604 -58.92 90.05 34.36
N ARG A 605 -59.66 88.92 34.15
CA ARG A 605 -61.13 88.96 33.95
C ARG A 605 -61.90 89.30 35.23
N LYS A 606 -61.43 88.85 36.40
CA LYS A 606 -62.05 89.16 37.70
C LYS A 606 -61.89 90.65 38.01
N HIS A 607 -60.77 91.25 37.68
CA HIS A 607 -60.56 92.69 37.90
C HIS A 607 -61.37 93.63 36.94
N LYS A 608 -61.92 93.09 35.82
CA LYS A 608 -62.79 93.83 34.90
C LYS A 608 -64.26 93.78 35.26
N ASN A 609 -64.66 92.96 36.18
CA ASN A 609 -66.06 92.86 36.63
C ASN A 609 -66.32 93.59 37.97
N GLU A 610 -65.31 94.30 38.51
CA GLU A 610 -65.41 95.13 39.75
C GLU A 610 -65.16 96.60 39.49
N GLN A 611 -65.39 97.11 38.23
CA GLN A 611 -65.52 98.55 37.92
C GLN A 611 -66.87 98.85 37.34
#